data_c2fb22488953d51d7ff1cea36cb60216
#
_entry.id   c2fb22488953d51d7ff1cea36cb60216
#
_cell.length_a   1.000
_cell.length_b   1.000
_cell.length_c   1.000
_cell.angle_alpha   90.00
_cell.angle_beta   90.00
_cell.angle_gamma   90.00
#
_symmetry.space_group_name_H-M   'P 1'
#
loop_
_entity.id
_entity.type
_entity.pdbx_description
1 polymer ?
#
loop_
_entity_poly.entity_id
_entity_poly.type
_entity_poly.pdbx_seq_one_letter_code
_entity_poly.pdbx_strand_id
1 'polypeptide(L)'
;DRKNYFYPDLPQGYQISQFKDPIVGEGKIVISLGPDRQGNFEDIEIGIERLHLEQDAGKSIHDQHPTMSFVDLNRSGVALMEIVSKPDLRSADEAKAYVSKLRTILRYLGTCDGDMEKGNLRADVNVSVCRVGNYDKFKETGDFGFLGTRCEIKNVNSFRFISQAINYEARRQIEILEDGGSIIQETRLYDPTAGETRSMRSKEEAMDYRYFPDPDLLPLEIEQAWIDEIKADLPELPDEKRRRLMA
;
A
#
# COMPACT_ATOMS: atom_id res chain seq x y z
N ASP A 1 5.19 -14.02 -13.03
CA ASP A 1 6.02 -13.18 -13.90
C ASP A 1 7.35 -12.85 -13.25
N ARG A 2 8.37 -12.62 -14.08
CA ARG A 2 9.61 -11.94 -13.69
C ARG A 2 9.46 -10.44 -13.93
N LYS A 3 9.95 -9.67 -12.95
CA LYS A 3 10.07 -8.22 -12.97
C LYS A 3 11.54 -7.89 -12.85
N ASN A 4 12.13 -7.21 -13.84
CA ASN A 4 13.55 -6.83 -13.78
C ASN A 4 13.81 -5.97 -12.53
N TYR A 5 14.87 -6.34 -11.80
CA TYR A 5 15.23 -5.68 -10.55
C TYR A 5 16.73 -5.83 -10.34
N PHE A 6 17.49 -4.76 -10.55
CA PHE A 6 18.95 -4.81 -10.62
C PHE A 6 19.64 -4.22 -9.38
N TYR A 7 19.01 -4.37 -8.22
CA TYR A 7 19.64 -3.97 -6.97
C TYR A 7 20.27 -5.16 -6.24
N PRO A 8 21.35 -4.94 -5.44
CA PRO A 8 22.08 -6.02 -4.76
C PRO A 8 21.23 -6.82 -3.77
N ASP A 9 20.13 -6.29 -3.29
CA ASP A 9 19.23 -6.92 -2.32
C ASP A 9 18.35 -8.02 -2.94
N LEU A 10 18.35 -8.15 -4.28
CA LEU A 10 17.90 -9.33 -5.02
C LEU A 10 18.97 -9.71 -6.05
N PRO A 11 20.00 -10.49 -5.66
CA PRO A 11 21.19 -10.74 -6.48
C PRO A 11 20.93 -11.43 -7.81
N GLN A 12 19.80 -12.16 -7.94
CA GLN A 12 19.39 -12.81 -9.21
C GLN A 12 19.02 -11.82 -10.31
N GLY A 13 18.85 -10.52 -9.99
CA GLY A 13 18.54 -9.47 -10.97
C GLY A 13 17.07 -9.39 -11.39
N TYR A 14 16.19 -10.13 -10.75
CA TYR A 14 14.75 -10.08 -10.98
C TYR A 14 13.97 -10.38 -9.69
N GLN A 15 12.73 -9.95 -9.67
CA GLN A 15 11.74 -10.27 -8.63
C GLN A 15 10.61 -11.10 -9.25
N ILE A 16 10.27 -12.23 -8.65
CA ILE A 16 9.03 -12.91 -8.99
C ILE A 16 7.87 -12.10 -8.43
N SER A 17 6.90 -11.81 -9.28
CA SER A 17 5.72 -11.02 -8.94
C SER A 17 4.54 -11.43 -9.82
N GLN A 18 3.38 -10.83 -9.61
CA GLN A 18 2.20 -10.98 -10.47
C GLN A 18 1.84 -9.62 -11.06
N PHE A 19 1.46 -9.58 -12.33
CA PHE A 19 1.13 -8.32 -13.01
C PHE A 19 -0.30 -8.33 -13.57
N LYS A 20 -0.57 -9.16 -14.58
CA LYS A 20 -1.89 -9.20 -15.22
C LYS A 20 -2.89 -10.08 -14.49
N ASP A 21 -2.40 -11.14 -13.88
CA ASP A 21 -3.20 -12.17 -13.26
C ASP A 21 -2.85 -12.25 -11.75
N PRO A 22 -3.36 -11.31 -10.93
CA PRO A 22 -3.15 -11.34 -9.49
C PRO A 22 -3.91 -12.53 -8.88
N ILE A 23 -3.40 -13.10 -7.79
CA ILE A 23 -4.04 -14.23 -7.10
C ILE A 23 -5.43 -13.89 -6.58
N VAL A 24 -5.67 -12.62 -6.20
CA VAL A 24 -6.99 -12.11 -5.79
C VAL A 24 -7.30 -10.85 -6.58
N GLY A 25 -8.45 -10.83 -7.22
CA GLY A 25 -8.98 -9.69 -7.94
C GLY A 25 -9.63 -8.65 -7.03
N GLU A 26 -10.61 -7.93 -7.57
CA GLU A 26 -11.29 -6.85 -6.88
C GLU A 26 -12.07 -7.32 -5.65
N GLY A 27 -12.08 -6.46 -4.65
CA GLY A 27 -12.81 -6.67 -3.41
C GLY A 27 -13.08 -5.36 -2.69
N LYS A 28 -13.50 -5.46 -1.44
CA LYS A 28 -13.77 -4.30 -0.60
C LYS A 28 -13.54 -4.61 0.87
N ILE A 29 -13.28 -3.55 1.62
CA ILE A 29 -13.18 -3.57 3.07
C ILE A 29 -13.98 -2.40 3.64
N VAL A 30 -14.72 -2.65 4.73
CA VAL A 30 -15.43 -1.59 5.44
C VAL A 30 -14.58 -1.14 6.62
N ILE A 31 -14.30 0.14 6.69
CA ILE A 31 -13.66 0.79 7.84
C ILE A 31 -14.70 1.57 8.63
N SER A 32 -14.50 1.72 9.94
CA SER A 32 -15.38 2.51 10.80
C SER A 32 -14.58 3.67 11.40
N LEU A 33 -15.01 4.88 11.14
CA LEU A 33 -14.49 6.08 11.78
C LEU A 33 -15.35 6.44 12.99
N GLY A 34 -14.73 6.95 14.03
CA GLY A 34 -15.45 7.37 15.23
C GLY A 34 -14.85 6.80 16.53
N PRO A 35 -15.55 6.94 17.65
CA PRO A 35 -16.85 7.60 17.75
C PRO A 35 -16.77 9.14 17.57
N ASP A 36 -17.81 9.73 17.00
CA ASP A 36 -18.03 11.17 17.01
C ASP A 36 -18.41 11.68 18.43
N ARG A 37 -18.72 12.97 18.57
CA ARG A 37 -19.10 13.57 19.88
C ARG A 37 -20.41 13.00 20.43
N GLN A 38 -21.24 12.39 19.61
CA GLN A 38 -22.51 11.74 19.96
C GLN A 38 -22.35 10.22 20.19
N GLY A 39 -21.15 9.67 19.96
CA GLY A 39 -20.86 8.24 20.10
C GLY A 39 -21.16 7.41 18.85
N ASN A 40 -21.43 8.05 17.70
CA ASN A 40 -21.73 7.35 16.45
C ASN A 40 -20.45 7.00 15.71
N PHE A 41 -20.55 5.93 14.91
CA PHE A 41 -19.51 5.51 13.97
C PHE A 41 -20.03 5.70 12.53
N GLU A 42 -19.13 6.09 11.64
CA GLU A 42 -19.37 6.16 10.20
C GLU A 42 -18.64 5.00 9.52
N ASP A 43 -19.39 4.16 8.83
CA ASP A 43 -18.84 3.05 8.06
C ASP A 43 -18.59 3.51 6.62
N ILE A 44 -17.36 3.31 6.16
CA ILE A 44 -16.89 3.71 4.82
C ILE A 44 -16.38 2.46 4.10
N GLU A 45 -16.87 2.24 2.90
CA GLU A 45 -16.43 1.16 2.03
C GLU A 45 -15.22 1.61 1.20
N ILE A 46 -14.12 0.85 1.28
CA ILE A 46 -12.90 1.08 0.52
C ILE A 46 -12.69 -0.09 -0.43
N GLY A 47 -12.63 0.20 -1.72
CA GLY A 47 -12.35 -0.81 -2.73
C GLY A 47 -10.92 -1.32 -2.66
N ILE A 48 -10.76 -2.61 -2.87
CA ILE A 48 -9.49 -3.28 -3.13
C ILE A 48 -9.40 -3.53 -4.63
N GLU A 49 -8.33 -3.09 -5.24
CA GLU A 49 -8.06 -3.33 -6.65
C GLU A 49 -7.61 -4.76 -6.90
N ARG A 50 -6.67 -5.23 -6.08
CA ARG A 50 -6.10 -6.57 -6.14
C ARG A 50 -5.26 -6.89 -4.91
N LEU A 51 -4.98 -8.19 -4.75
CA LEU A 51 -3.88 -8.68 -3.94
C LEU A 51 -3.01 -9.56 -4.83
N HIS A 52 -1.72 -9.32 -4.85
CA HIS A 52 -0.78 -10.17 -5.58
C HIS A 52 0.37 -10.66 -4.68
N LEU A 53 1.03 -11.75 -5.10
CA LEU A 53 2.17 -12.34 -4.42
C LEU A 53 3.46 -11.95 -5.13
N GLU A 54 4.49 -11.70 -4.34
CA GLU A 54 5.82 -11.43 -4.85
C GLU A 54 6.91 -11.90 -3.86
N GLN A 55 8.17 -11.83 -4.29
CA GLN A 55 9.32 -12.06 -3.43
C GLN A 55 9.68 -10.77 -2.71
N ASP A 56 9.93 -10.83 -1.41
CA ASP A 56 10.53 -9.69 -0.70
C ASP A 56 12.01 -9.54 -1.06
N ALA A 57 12.49 -8.32 -1.08
CA ALA A 57 13.90 -8.01 -1.26
C ALA A 57 14.64 -8.10 0.06
N GLY A 58 15.95 -8.23 0.00
CA GLY A 58 16.84 -8.00 1.14
C GLY A 58 16.85 -6.54 1.57
N LYS A 59 17.83 -6.16 2.34
CA LYS A 59 18.00 -4.80 2.83
C LYS A 59 19.39 -4.27 2.47
N SER A 60 19.43 -3.12 1.79
CA SER A 60 20.67 -2.34 1.60
C SER A 60 20.85 -1.37 2.77
N ILE A 61 22.03 -1.37 3.37
CA ILE A 61 22.39 -0.60 4.57
C ILE A 61 23.51 0.35 4.17
N HIS A 62 23.24 1.68 4.26
CA HIS A 62 24.14 2.73 3.76
C HIS A 62 24.73 3.60 4.87
N ASP A 63 24.29 3.44 6.10
CA ASP A 63 24.60 4.30 7.24
C ASP A 63 25.70 3.75 8.17
N GLN A 64 26.15 2.52 7.93
CA GLN A 64 27.16 1.86 8.78
C GLN A 64 28.60 2.15 8.38
N HIS A 65 28.84 2.70 7.18
CA HIS A 65 30.20 3.01 6.70
C HIS A 65 30.17 4.17 5.67
N PRO A 66 31.13 5.08 5.70
CA PRO A 66 31.13 6.28 4.85
C PRO A 66 31.26 6.02 3.35
N THR A 67 31.82 4.88 2.94
CA THR A 67 32.08 4.56 1.53
C THR A 67 31.63 3.16 1.09
N MET A 68 31.08 2.36 2.00
CA MET A 68 30.60 1.01 1.70
C MET A 68 29.12 0.88 2.04
N SER A 69 28.41 0.13 1.22
CA SER A 69 27.05 -0.34 1.53
C SER A 69 27.11 -1.82 1.90
N PHE A 70 26.32 -2.20 2.88
CA PHE A 70 26.16 -3.61 3.28
C PHE A 70 24.83 -4.12 2.77
N VAL A 71 24.77 -5.41 2.48
CA VAL A 71 23.53 -6.06 2.01
C VAL A 71 23.19 -7.18 2.97
N ASP A 72 22.00 -7.08 3.56
CA ASP A 72 21.40 -8.13 4.39
C ASP A 72 20.36 -8.89 3.55
N LEU A 73 20.65 -10.15 3.25
CA LEU A 73 19.80 -11.01 2.42
C LEU A 73 18.86 -11.89 3.23
N ASN A 74 18.76 -11.75 4.55
CA ASN A 74 17.92 -12.61 5.40
C ASN A 74 16.44 -12.58 5.02
N ARG A 75 15.94 -11.50 4.43
CA ARG A 75 14.56 -11.35 3.95
C ARG A 75 14.39 -11.69 2.47
N SER A 76 15.48 -11.75 1.70
CA SER A 76 15.43 -11.98 0.25
C SER A 76 14.69 -13.28 -0.08
N GLY A 77 13.68 -13.21 -0.94
CA GLY A 77 12.86 -14.35 -1.36
C GLY A 77 11.75 -14.77 -0.39
N VAL A 78 11.59 -14.10 0.75
CA VAL A 78 10.43 -14.32 1.62
C VAL A 78 9.16 -13.95 0.89
N ALA A 79 8.08 -14.71 1.10
CA ALA A 79 6.79 -14.41 0.48
C ALA A 79 6.24 -13.07 0.98
N LEU A 80 5.90 -12.20 0.04
CA LEU A 80 5.31 -10.88 0.26
C LEU A 80 3.94 -10.81 -0.43
N MET A 81 2.96 -10.25 0.25
CA MET A 81 1.66 -9.89 -0.33
C MET A 81 1.59 -8.38 -0.50
N GLU A 82 1.23 -7.92 -1.69
CA GLU A 82 0.88 -6.53 -1.93
C GLU A 82 -0.62 -6.39 -2.11
N ILE A 83 -1.25 -5.56 -1.27
CA ILE A 83 -2.67 -5.25 -1.31
C ILE A 83 -2.81 -3.82 -1.82
N VAL A 84 -3.46 -3.65 -2.96
CA VAL A 84 -3.64 -2.34 -3.61
C VAL A 84 -5.08 -1.88 -3.42
N SER A 85 -5.28 -0.72 -2.79
CA SER A 85 -6.61 -0.11 -2.67
C SER A 85 -6.99 0.68 -3.92
N LYS A 86 -8.29 0.81 -4.18
CA LYS A 86 -8.82 1.85 -5.07
C LYS A 86 -8.63 3.23 -4.44
N PRO A 87 -8.70 4.33 -5.22
CA PRO A 87 -8.48 5.68 -4.70
C PRO A 87 -9.73 6.22 -3.98
N ASP A 88 -10.23 5.47 -3.01
CA ASP A 88 -11.46 5.78 -2.26
C ASP A 88 -11.19 6.53 -0.95
N LEU A 89 -9.99 6.43 -0.40
CA LEU A 89 -9.60 7.10 0.84
C LEU A 89 -9.54 8.62 0.66
N ARG A 90 -10.19 9.38 1.56
CA ARG A 90 -10.34 10.85 1.47
C ARG A 90 -9.64 11.61 2.59
N SER A 91 -9.15 10.91 3.62
CA SER A 91 -8.49 11.55 4.76
C SER A 91 -7.36 10.69 5.34
N ALA A 92 -6.52 11.31 6.15
CA ALA A 92 -5.48 10.63 6.90
C ALA A 92 -6.06 9.65 7.94
N ASP A 93 -7.23 9.98 8.51
CA ASP A 93 -7.91 9.12 9.49
C ASP A 93 -8.50 7.88 8.81
N GLU A 94 -9.07 8.01 7.62
CA GLU A 94 -9.50 6.87 6.81
C GLU A 94 -8.32 5.96 6.45
N ALA A 95 -7.19 6.52 6.00
CA ALA A 95 -6.00 5.73 5.68
C ALA A 95 -5.46 4.98 6.90
N LYS A 96 -5.43 5.63 8.06
CA LYS A 96 -5.06 5.00 9.34
C LYS A 96 -6.02 3.87 9.71
N ALA A 97 -7.33 4.11 9.61
CA ALA A 97 -8.35 3.11 9.92
C ALA A 97 -8.24 1.91 8.96
N TYR A 98 -8.01 2.16 7.67
CA TYR A 98 -7.82 1.14 6.64
C TYR A 98 -6.62 0.22 6.94
N VAL A 99 -5.44 0.80 7.15
CA VAL A 99 -4.23 0.00 7.46
C VAL A 99 -4.39 -0.75 8.80
N SER A 100 -5.01 -0.12 9.80
CA SER A 100 -5.32 -0.76 11.08
C SER A 100 -6.26 -1.96 10.91
N LYS A 101 -7.28 -1.83 10.07
CA LYS A 101 -8.22 -2.90 9.77
C LYS A 101 -7.54 -4.06 9.07
N LEU A 102 -6.75 -3.80 8.03
CA LEU A 102 -5.96 -4.82 7.33
C LEU A 102 -5.01 -5.55 8.29
N ARG A 103 -4.27 -4.80 9.10
CA ARG A 103 -3.39 -5.38 10.12
C ARG A 103 -4.14 -6.34 11.03
N THR A 104 -5.32 -5.95 11.48
CA THR A 104 -6.14 -6.77 12.37
C THR A 104 -6.59 -8.05 11.69
N ILE A 105 -7.07 -7.97 10.44
CA ILE A 105 -7.48 -9.14 9.65
C ILE A 105 -6.29 -10.10 9.47
N LEU A 106 -5.14 -9.60 9.01
CA LEU A 106 -3.95 -10.41 8.76
C LEU A 106 -3.45 -11.14 10.03
N ARG A 107 -3.55 -10.48 11.19
CA ARG A 107 -3.22 -11.09 12.47
C ARG A 107 -4.22 -12.17 12.89
N TYR A 108 -5.52 -11.97 12.66
CA TYR A 108 -6.55 -12.97 12.93
C TYR A 108 -6.38 -14.21 12.04
N LEU A 109 -5.98 -14.00 10.79
CA LEU A 109 -5.67 -15.09 9.85
C LEU A 109 -4.34 -15.79 10.16
N GLY A 110 -3.49 -15.22 11.01
CA GLY A 110 -2.16 -15.77 11.32
C GLY A 110 -1.14 -15.62 10.18
N THR A 111 -1.45 -14.84 9.14
CA THR A 111 -0.56 -14.67 7.97
C THR A 111 0.54 -13.64 8.21
N CYS A 112 0.36 -12.69 9.13
CA CYS A 112 1.31 -11.64 9.43
C CYS A 112 1.14 -11.16 10.89
N ASP A 113 2.23 -10.85 11.59
CA ASP A 113 2.19 -10.26 12.93
C ASP A 113 1.81 -8.77 12.91
N GLY A 114 1.95 -8.14 11.73
CA GLY A 114 1.62 -6.73 11.52
C GLY A 114 2.58 -5.77 12.20
N ASP A 115 3.81 -6.19 12.49
CA ASP A 115 4.84 -5.35 13.11
C ASP A 115 5.41 -4.38 12.06
N MET A 116 4.96 -3.12 12.12
CA MET A 116 5.40 -2.07 11.19
C MET A 116 6.83 -1.62 11.47
N GLU A 117 7.28 -1.65 12.72
CA GLU A 117 8.64 -1.23 13.09
C GLU A 117 9.68 -2.21 12.56
N LYS A 118 9.34 -3.50 12.53
CA LYS A 118 10.16 -4.54 11.90
C LYS A 118 10.01 -4.62 10.39
N GLY A 119 9.07 -3.85 9.82
CA GLY A 119 8.78 -3.89 8.39
C GLY A 119 8.03 -5.13 7.93
N ASN A 120 7.35 -5.85 8.84
CA ASN A 120 6.52 -7.00 8.49
C ASN A 120 5.16 -6.58 7.92
N LEU A 121 4.73 -5.35 8.21
CA LEU A 121 3.67 -4.64 7.52
C LEU A 121 4.20 -3.28 7.09
N ARG A 122 4.17 -3.01 5.79
CA ARG A 122 4.61 -1.75 5.19
C ARG A 122 3.45 -1.09 4.46
N ALA A 123 3.46 0.21 4.36
CA ALA A 123 2.50 0.96 3.59
C ALA A 123 3.24 1.99 2.72
N ASP A 124 2.94 2.02 1.44
CA ASP A 124 3.29 3.10 0.55
C ASP A 124 2.02 3.91 0.31
N VAL A 125 2.09 5.23 0.45
CA VAL A 125 0.92 6.10 0.41
C VAL A 125 0.96 6.98 -0.83
N ASN A 126 -0.04 6.84 -1.69
CA ASN A 126 -0.22 7.72 -2.83
C ASN A 126 -1.16 8.88 -2.45
N VAL A 127 -0.67 10.10 -2.52
CA VAL A 127 -1.43 11.32 -2.22
C VAL A 127 -1.57 12.18 -3.45
N SER A 128 -2.79 12.61 -3.74
CA SER A 128 -3.09 13.64 -4.70
C SER A 128 -4.22 14.55 -4.18
N VAL A 129 -4.28 15.78 -4.65
CA VAL A 129 -5.37 16.70 -4.34
C VAL A 129 -6.04 17.15 -5.63
N CYS A 130 -7.35 17.33 -5.60
CA CYS A 130 -8.13 17.83 -6.73
C CYS A 130 -9.14 18.88 -6.26
N ARG A 131 -9.70 19.64 -7.21
CA ARG A 131 -10.74 20.61 -6.91
C ARG A 131 -12.02 19.93 -6.42
N VAL A 132 -12.75 20.61 -5.56
CA VAL A 132 -14.07 20.14 -5.08
C VAL A 132 -14.98 19.81 -6.27
N GLY A 133 -15.66 18.67 -6.19
CA GLY A 133 -16.53 18.14 -7.25
C GLY A 133 -15.81 17.31 -8.32
N ASN A 134 -14.48 17.36 -8.42
CA ASN A 134 -13.76 16.52 -9.39
C ASN A 134 -13.74 15.03 -8.98
N TYR A 135 -13.71 14.75 -7.69
CA TYR A 135 -13.81 13.36 -7.23
C TYR A 135 -15.15 12.73 -7.59
N ASP A 136 -16.25 13.48 -7.48
CA ASP A 136 -17.58 12.98 -7.87
C ASP A 136 -17.61 12.66 -9.37
N LYS A 137 -17.03 13.53 -10.21
CA LYS A 137 -16.88 13.26 -11.65
C LYS A 137 -16.03 12.02 -11.94
N PHE A 138 -14.95 11.83 -11.20
CA PHE A 138 -14.17 10.59 -11.29
C PHE A 138 -15.03 9.37 -10.94
N LYS A 139 -15.81 9.41 -9.88
CA LYS A 139 -16.70 8.30 -9.49
C LYS A 139 -17.77 7.99 -10.54
N GLU A 140 -18.28 9.02 -11.21
CA GLU A 140 -19.29 8.87 -12.27
C GLU A 140 -18.73 8.35 -13.58
N THR A 141 -17.52 8.77 -13.95
CA THR A 141 -16.94 8.52 -15.29
C THR A 141 -15.85 7.47 -15.31
N GLY A 142 -15.21 7.20 -14.17
CA GLY A 142 -13.96 6.40 -14.09
C GLY A 142 -12.72 7.10 -14.67
N ASP A 143 -12.83 8.38 -15.07
CA ASP A 143 -11.73 9.12 -15.68
C ASP A 143 -10.78 9.69 -14.61
N PHE A 144 -9.59 9.11 -14.53
CA PHE A 144 -8.51 9.55 -13.62
C PHE A 144 -8.02 10.98 -13.91
N GLY A 145 -8.34 11.57 -15.05
CA GLY A 145 -8.02 12.97 -15.38
C GLY A 145 -8.66 13.97 -14.44
N PHE A 146 -9.74 13.60 -13.74
CA PHE A 146 -10.34 14.43 -12.69
C PHE A 146 -9.60 14.40 -11.36
N LEU A 147 -8.74 13.42 -11.14
CA LEU A 147 -7.88 13.35 -9.96
C LEU A 147 -6.61 14.17 -10.19
N GLY A 148 -6.02 14.67 -9.09
CA GLY A 148 -4.75 15.38 -9.18
C GLY A 148 -3.55 14.45 -9.43
N THR A 149 -2.42 15.08 -9.75
CA THR A 149 -1.15 14.35 -9.88
C THR A 149 -0.74 13.78 -8.54
N ARG A 150 -0.50 12.46 -8.50
CA ARG A 150 -0.14 11.76 -7.28
C ARG A 150 1.36 11.80 -7.00
N CYS A 151 1.72 11.88 -5.72
CA CYS A 151 3.05 11.57 -5.22
C CYS A 151 2.97 10.32 -4.34
N GLU A 152 3.90 9.39 -4.53
CA GLU A 152 4.06 8.22 -3.68
C GLU A 152 4.94 8.58 -2.48
N ILE A 153 4.50 8.26 -1.26
CA ILE A 153 5.26 8.54 -0.04
C ILE A 153 5.69 7.23 0.59
N LYS A 154 7.00 7.09 0.78
CA LYS A 154 7.65 5.95 1.41
C LYS A 154 8.14 6.28 2.82
N ASN A 155 8.56 5.27 3.56
CA ASN A 155 9.09 5.37 4.93
C ASN A 155 8.04 5.77 5.98
N VAL A 156 6.82 5.27 5.84
CA VAL A 156 5.71 5.53 6.78
C VAL A 156 5.48 4.31 7.68
N ASN A 157 6.42 4.05 8.58
CA ASN A 157 6.55 2.82 9.36
C ASN A 157 5.69 2.79 10.63
N SER A 158 4.64 3.61 10.72
CA SER A 158 3.66 3.59 11.80
C SER A 158 2.36 4.27 11.37
N PHE A 159 1.26 3.97 12.05
CA PHE A 159 -0.02 4.67 11.83
C PHE A 159 0.08 6.18 12.01
N ARG A 160 0.90 6.62 12.96
CA ARG A 160 1.17 8.04 13.19
C ARG A 160 1.88 8.67 11.99
N PHE A 161 2.91 8.01 11.44
CA PHE A 161 3.66 8.52 10.31
C PHE A 161 2.84 8.52 9.03
N ILE A 162 1.97 7.53 8.81
CA ILE A 162 1.00 7.52 7.71
C ILE A 162 0.14 8.80 7.77
N SER A 163 -0.48 9.08 8.92
CA SER A 163 -1.34 10.24 9.08
C SER A 163 -0.59 11.57 8.91
N GLN A 164 0.59 11.70 9.50
CA GLN A 164 1.41 12.90 9.39
C GLN A 164 1.89 13.14 7.96
N ALA A 165 2.35 12.10 7.26
CA ALA A 165 2.83 12.18 5.89
C ALA A 165 1.71 12.59 4.92
N ILE A 166 0.51 12.03 5.06
CA ILE A 166 -0.65 12.40 4.24
C ILE A 166 -1.01 13.87 4.44
N ASN A 167 -1.13 14.30 5.69
CA ASN A 167 -1.50 15.69 6.00
C ASN A 167 -0.45 16.71 5.51
N TYR A 168 0.83 16.36 5.65
CA TYR A 168 1.91 17.21 5.14
C TYR A 168 1.86 17.31 3.61
N GLU A 169 1.81 16.16 2.94
CA GLU A 169 1.85 16.12 1.49
C GLU A 169 0.62 16.78 0.84
N ALA A 170 -0.57 16.54 1.39
CA ALA A 170 -1.79 17.20 0.90
C ALA A 170 -1.67 18.75 1.01
N ARG A 171 -1.18 19.25 2.15
CA ARG A 171 -0.96 20.67 2.35
C ARG A 171 0.07 21.24 1.38
N ARG A 172 1.22 20.56 1.23
CA ARG A 172 2.26 20.95 0.26
C ARG A 172 1.71 21.06 -1.16
N GLN A 173 0.90 20.08 -1.58
CA GLN A 173 0.31 20.09 -2.93
C GLN A 173 -0.69 21.22 -3.09
N ILE A 174 -1.52 21.50 -2.09
CA ILE A 174 -2.46 22.63 -2.10
C ILE A 174 -1.72 23.96 -2.25
N GLU A 175 -0.70 24.20 -1.42
CA GLU A 175 0.12 25.42 -1.47
C GLU A 175 0.73 25.65 -2.86
N ILE A 176 1.35 24.61 -3.45
CA ILE A 176 1.92 24.70 -4.80
C ILE A 176 0.86 25.07 -5.86
N LEU A 177 -0.31 24.43 -5.78
CA LEU A 177 -1.39 24.65 -6.76
C LEU A 177 -2.06 26.02 -6.60
N GLU A 178 -2.20 26.51 -5.37
CA GLU A 178 -2.74 27.84 -5.07
C GLU A 178 -1.79 28.94 -5.53
N ASP A 179 -0.48 28.72 -5.45
CA ASP A 179 0.56 29.63 -5.98
C ASP A 179 0.68 29.57 -7.52
N GLY A 180 -0.16 28.79 -8.21
CA GLY A 180 -0.16 28.64 -9.67
C GLY A 180 0.90 27.70 -10.22
N GLY A 181 1.54 26.91 -9.36
CA GLY A 181 2.49 25.86 -9.74
C GLY A 181 1.81 24.59 -10.20
N SER A 182 2.61 23.57 -10.45
CA SER A 182 2.13 22.23 -10.82
C SER A 182 2.82 21.15 -10.00
N ILE A 183 2.09 20.06 -9.75
CA ILE A 183 2.63 18.88 -9.05
C ILE A 183 3.34 17.99 -10.05
N ILE A 184 4.57 17.63 -9.72
CA ILE A 184 5.33 16.62 -10.46
C ILE A 184 5.08 15.26 -9.79
N GLN A 185 4.72 14.26 -10.58
CA GLN A 185 4.57 12.89 -10.08
C GLN A 185 5.96 12.34 -9.70
N GLU A 186 6.17 12.06 -8.45
CA GLU A 186 7.45 11.60 -7.91
C GLU A 186 7.25 10.67 -6.72
N THR A 187 8.30 9.94 -6.37
CA THR A 187 8.41 9.24 -5.07
C THR A 187 9.07 10.17 -4.06
N ARG A 188 8.48 10.27 -2.88
CA ARG A 188 8.95 11.11 -1.77
C ARG A 188 9.21 10.25 -0.54
N LEU A 189 10.18 10.62 0.26
CA LEU A 189 10.50 9.99 1.53
C LEU A 189 9.94 10.83 2.68
N TYR A 190 9.19 10.22 3.58
CA TYR A 190 8.79 10.88 4.81
C TYR A 190 9.94 10.92 5.81
N ASP A 191 10.28 12.10 6.32
CA ASP A 191 11.25 12.33 7.39
C ASP A 191 10.50 12.55 8.72
N PRO A 192 10.47 11.57 9.63
CA PRO A 192 9.73 11.69 10.87
C PRO A 192 10.35 12.70 11.86
N THR A 193 11.63 13.05 11.70
CA THR A 193 12.32 14.02 12.55
C THR A 193 11.93 15.45 12.15
N ALA A 194 11.94 15.73 10.86
CA ALA A 194 11.52 17.03 10.33
C ALA A 194 10.00 17.16 10.21
N GLY A 195 9.26 16.04 10.14
CA GLY A 195 7.82 16.02 9.94
C GLY A 195 7.40 16.40 8.52
N GLU A 196 8.27 16.18 7.53
CA GLU A 196 8.07 16.59 6.14
C GLU A 196 8.35 15.47 5.15
N THR A 197 7.93 15.64 3.89
CA THR A 197 8.32 14.76 2.79
C THR A 197 9.41 15.41 1.95
N ARG A 198 10.40 14.60 1.52
CA ARG A 198 11.48 15.04 0.63
C ARG A 198 11.43 14.25 -0.66
N SER A 199 11.70 14.91 -1.80
CA SER A 199 11.83 14.22 -3.08
C SER A 199 12.96 13.18 -3.00
N MET A 200 12.67 11.96 -3.37
CA MET A 200 13.67 10.97 -3.73
C MET A 200 14.02 11.26 -5.19
N ARG A 201 15.30 11.16 -5.57
CA ARG A 201 15.83 11.47 -6.91
C ARG A 201 14.81 11.35 -8.05
N SER A 202 14.80 12.34 -8.95
CA SER A 202 13.84 12.52 -10.01
C SER A 202 13.72 11.33 -10.97
N LYS A 203 12.57 11.29 -11.66
CA LYS A 203 12.02 10.34 -12.63
C LYS A 203 12.91 9.86 -13.79
N GLU A 204 14.16 10.28 -13.92
CA GLU A 204 15.06 9.76 -14.97
C GLU A 204 15.39 8.28 -14.79
N GLU A 205 15.03 7.70 -13.63
CA GLU A 205 15.16 6.28 -13.31
C GLU A 205 13.80 5.59 -13.09
N ALA A 206 12.77 5.93 -13.84
CA ALA A 206 11.58 5.09 -13.90
C ALA A 206 12.02 3.73 -14.44
N MET A 207 12.20 2.75 -13.54
CA MET A 207 12.66 1.42 -13.92
C MET A 207 11.59 0.80 -14.84
N ASP A 208 11.98 0.54 -16.08
CA ASP A 208 11.20 -0.29 -16.97
C ASP A 208 11.35 -1.74 -16.48
N TYR A 209 10.39 -2.20 -15.71
CA TYR A 209 10.41 -3.54 -15.12
C TYR A 209 10.30 -4.67 -16.15
N ARG A 210 9.84 -4.40 -17.35
CA ARG A 210 9.73 -5.37 -18.46
C ARG A 210 9.22 -6.71 -17.98
N TYR A 211 8.03 -6.72 -17.42
CA TYR A 211 7.39 -7.96 -16.98
C TYR A 211 7.30 -8.98 -18.10
N PHE A 212 7.67 -10.22 -17.81
CA PHE A 212 7.51 -11.36 -18.71
C PHE A 212 7.23 -12.64 -17.92
N PRO A 213 6.55 -13.64 -18.54
CA PRO A 213 6.30 -14.91 -17.88
C PRO A 213 7.60 -15.57 -17.44
N ASP A 214 7.63 -16.08 -16.22
CA ASP A 214 8.77 -16.84 -15.73
C ASP A 214 8.78 -18.21 -16.41
N PRO A 215 9.88 -18.61 -17.08
CA PRO A 215 9.96 -19.86 -17.80
C PRO A 215 9.97 -21.09 -16.90
N ASP A 216 10.31 -20.92 -15.61
CA ASP A 216 10.42 -21.99 -14.63
C ASP A 216 9.13 -22.18 -13.80
N LEU A 217 8.14 -21.29 -13.97
CA LEU A 217 6.88 -21.32 -13.24
C LEU A 217 5.70 -21.55 -14.21
N LEU A 218 4.95 -22.59 -13.95
CA LEU A 218 3.68 -22.84 -14.64
C LEU A 218 2.60 -21.84 -14.16
N PRO A 219 1.58 -21.56 -14.99
CA PRO A 219 0.39 -20.87 -14.54
C PRO A 219 -0.21 -21.57 -13.32
N LEU A 220 -0.59 -20.79 -12.31
CA LEU A 220 -1.27 -21.29 -11.12
C LEU A 220 -2.77 -21.40 -11.44
N GLU A 221 -3.28 -22.63 -11.47
CA GLU A 221 -4.71 -22.90 -11.61
C GLU A 221 -5.29 -23.12 -10.21
N ILE A 222 -6.33 -22.35 -9.85
CA ILE A 222 -7.00 -22.42 -8.56
C ILE A 222 -8.40 -22.97 -8.76
N GLU A 223 -8.63 -24.18 -8.28
CA GLU A 223 -9.94 -24.81 -8.35
C GLU A 223 -10.90 -24.25 -7.30
N GLN A 224 -12.19 -24.17 -7.65
CA GLN A 224 -13.23 -23.67 -6.74
C GLN A 224 -13.30 -24.48 -5.44
N ALA A 225 -13.09 -25.80 -5.51
CA ALA A 225 -13.08 -26.67 -4.35
C ALA A 225 -12.04 -26.27 -3.29
N TRP A 226 -10.85 -25.83 -3.73
CA TRP A 226 -9.81 -25.34 -2.82
C TRP A 226 -10.20 -24.01 -2.16
N ILE A 227 -10.84 -23.11 -2.93
CA ILE A 227 -11.37 -21.84 -2.38
C ILE A 227 -12.45 -22.15 -1.32
N ASP A 228 -13.34 -23.10 -1.58
CA ASP A 228 -14.43 -23.46 -0.67
C ASP A 228 -13.89 -24.11 0.62
N GLU A 229 -12.85 -24.94 0.53
CA GLU A 229 -12.14 -25.50 1.67
C GLU A 229 -11.53 -24.39 2.54
N ILE A 230 -10.79 -23.45 1.94
CA ILE A 230 -10.20 -22.31 2.66
C ILE A 230 -11.28 -21.49 3.35
N LYS A 231 -12.41 -21.22 2.66
CA LYS A 231 -13.53 -20.48 3.24
C LYS A 231 -14.14 -21.19 4.45
N ALA A 232 -14.23 -22.51 4.41
CA ALA A 232 -14.77 -23.30 5.52
C ALA A 232 -13.87 -23.25 6.76
N ASP A 233 -12.56 -23.10 6.56
CA ASP A 233 -11.55 -23.06 7.63
C ASP A 233 -11.25 -21.64 8.14
N LEU A 234 -11.88 -20.60 7.56
CA LEU A 234 -11.65 -19.22 8.01
C LEU A 234 -12.09 -19.03 9.47
N PRO A 235 -11.26 -18.43 10.34
CA PRO A 235 -11.67 -18.06 11.67
C PRO A 235 -12.72 -16.95 11.63
N GLU A 236 -13.54 -16.85 12.69
CA GLU A 236 -14.44 -15.70 12.86
C GLU A 236 -13.66 -14.40 12.78
N LEU A 237 -13.96 -13.56 11.79
CA LEU A 237 -13.28 -12.27 11.60
C LEU A 237 -13.73 -11.22 12.64
N PRO A 238 -12.91 -10.18 12.89
CA PRO A 238 -13.17 -9.17 13.92
C PRO A 238 -14.56 -8.52 13.86
N ASP A 239 -15.07 -8.23 12.67
CA ASP A 239 -16.38 -7.60 12.51
C ASP A 239 -17.54 -8.53 12.81
N GLU A 240 -17.41 -9.80 12.45
CA GLU A 240 -18.40 -10.83 12.78
C GLU A 240 -18.45 -11.04 14.28
N LYS A 241 -17.26 -11.16 14.90
CA LYS A 241 -17.12 -11.28 16.34
C LYS A 241 -17.71 -10.08 17.08
N ARG A 242 -17.43 -8.86 16.59
CA ARG A 242 -18.00 -7.64 17.17
C ARG A 242 -19.53 -7.66 17.08
N ARG A 243 -20.10 -7.95 15.90
CA ARG A 243 -21.55 -8.04 15.71
C ARG A 243 -22.20 -9.07 16.65
N ARG A 244 -21.60 -10.25 16.76
CA ARG A 244 -22.09 -11.31 17.66
C ARG A 244 -22.04 -10.92 19.13
N LEU A 245 -21.05 -10.16 19.57
CA LEU A 245 -20.91 -9.76 20.97
C LEU A 245 -21.77 -8.54 21.34
N MET A 246 -22.24 -7.76 20.36
CA MET A 246 -23.09 -6.59 20.56
C MET A 246 -24.59 -6.89 20.40
N ALA A 247 -24.95 -8.05 19.83
CA ALA A 247 -26.32 -8.55 19.75
C ALA A 247 -26.76 -9.21 21.04
#